data_1da1f79d9a3a0768f25991f535904d59
#
_entry.id   1da1f79d9a3a0768f25991f535904d59
#
_cell.length_a   1.000
_cell.length_b   1.000
_cell.length_c   1.000
_cell.angle_alpha   90.00
_cell.angle_beta   90.00
_cell.angle_gamma   90.00
#
_symmetry.space_group_name_H-M   'P 1'
#
loop_
_entity.id
_entity.type
_entity.pdbx_description
1 polymer ?
#
loop_
_entity_poly.entity_id
_entity_poly.type
_entity_poly.pdbx_seq_one_letter_code
_entity_poly.pdbx_strand_id
1 'polypeptide(L)'
;MSILFDPRDARCKSPFGAVTTFAAVDFTFYPRGHAVTGCTLLAHHEFSDRWTETELLPTTDEDGTPAFSGTFFAPSQPELIWYHFRLRWADGGESCYGKDGFQSWDKVTPWQLTVYDGRAKTPGWFGRGVTYQIFPDRFYRARTRSVDGLIGCRTLHERWDETPLCGPNERGDYCEDFFGGDLAGITEKLDYLASLHVTTLYLNPIFEAASNHRYDTADYETVDPLLGDEQDFRTLCTEAEKRGIRVMLDGVFNHTGAKSRYFNADGFYPAPGAAQGPISPYYSWYSFHPFPTDYDAWWGIKNLPAVNERNESYVNYIITGENSIVRRWLRAGASAWRLDVADELPDEFIFAIRAVMQQDFPDAYLLGEVWEDGTTKVAYSKRRRYLLGGGLHGLMNYPFRTALLSYLAGTSGAEDFRDAMETIRENYPSPAFYGAMNFLSTHDTPRLLTLLGCRQPPADRDARAHYCLSPAERERGTALLKLAALVLYAFPGSPTVYYGDEAGMEGFEDPFNRRTYPWGHEDTALLDWFRTLGRLRAERESLQSGDIAYPLAAGRVLCFARRVGDEVSLCAVNAGAESASVDLPWAAPLAHDALSGQSFLAEGGRLHITLAPYDALLLTE
;
A
#
# COMPACT_ATOMS: atom_id res chain seq x y z
N MET A 1 -3.94 20.70 -29.53
CA MET A 1 -3.62 19.66 -30.55
C MET A 1 -4.57 18.51 -30.33
N SER A 2 -5.14 17.95 -31.42
CA SER A 2 -5.99 16.76 -31.29
C SER A 2 -5.11 15.56 -30.91
N ILE A 3 -5.47 14.83 -29.85
CA ILE A 3 -4.76 13.60 -29.41
C ILE A 3 -4.90 12.54 -30.51
N LEU A 4 -3.78 11.96 -30.94
CA LEU A 4 -3.74 10.93 -32.00
C LEU A 4 -3.89 9.53 -31.42
N PHE A 5 -3.46 9.33 -30.18
CA PHE A 5 -3.58 8.09 -29.42
C PHE A 5 -3.56 8.40 -27.92
N ASP A 6 -4.51 7.81 -27.20
CA ASP A 6 -4.58 7.82 -25.75
C ASP A 6 -4.85 6.38 -25.27
N PRO A 7 -3.94 5.73 -24.53
CA PRO A 7 -4.12 4.35 -24.07
C PRO A 7 -5.29 4.20 -23.08
N ARG A 8 -5.83 5.31 -22.56
CA ARG A 8 -6.99 5.34 -21.65
C ARG A 8 -8.32 5.52 -22.39
N ASP A 9 -8.30 5.91 -23.67
CA ASP A 9 -9.49 5.94 -24.51
C ASP A 9 -9.71 4.54 -25.12
N ALA A 10 -10.86 3.93 -24.81
CA ALA A 10 -11.21 2.59 -25.30
C ALA A 10 -11.28 2.51 -26.83
N ARG A 11 -11.45 3.65 -27.54
CA ARG A 11 -11.36 3.70 -29.00
C ARG A 11 -9.92 3.55 -29.51
N CYS A 12 -8.92 3.93 -28.70
CA CYS A 12 -7.50 3.84 -29.04
C CYS A 12 -6.86 2.51 -28.60
N LYS A 13 -7.24 2.01 -27.40
CA LYS A 13 -6.71 0.76 -26.86
C LYS A 13 -7.78 -0.01 -26.09
N SER A 14 -7.98 -1.28 -26.44
CA SER A 14 -8.89 -2.19 -25.76
C SER A 14 -8.28 -3.59 -25.66
N PRO A 15 -8.31 -4.24 -24.44
CA PRO A 15 -8.85 -3.73 -23.18
C PRO A 15 -7.95 -2.65 -22.54
N PHE A 16 -8.52 -1.93 -21.58
CA PHE A 16 -7.81 -0.95 -20.77
C PHE A 16 -6.75 -1.60 -19.87
N GLY A 17 -5.62 -0.92 -19.66
CA GLY A 17 -4.63 -1.24 -18.62
C GLY A 17 -3.84 -2.51 -18.88
N ALA A 18 -3.43 -3.17 -17.80
CA ALA A 18 -2.70 -4.43 -17.82
C ALA A 18 -3.58 -5.58 -18.36
N VAL A 19 -2.94 -6.52 -19.07
CA VAL A 19 -3.64 -7.64 -19.70
C VAL A 19 -3.06 -8.98 -19.26
N THR A 20 -3.83 -10.06 -19.45
CA THR A 20 -3.33 -11.41 -19.17
C THR A 20 -2.45 -11.92 -20.31
N THR A 21 -1.63 -12.92 -20.03
CA THR A 21 -0.94 -13.70 -21.06
C THR A 21 -1.96 -14.18 -22.12
N PHE A 22 -1.52 -14.21 -23.40
CA PHE A 22 -2.34 -14.57 -24.58
C PHE A 22 -3.50 -13.61 -24.89
N ALA A 23 -3.68 -12.53 -24.20
CA ALA A 23 -4.75 -11.57 -24.50
C ALA A 23 -4.56 -10.94 -25.88
N ALA A 24 -5.66 -10.74 -26.59
CA ALA A 24 -5.71 -9.87 -27.75
C ALA A 24 -5.90 -8.43 -27.26
N VAL A 25 -5.09 -7.50 -27.80
CA VAL A 25 -5.15 -6.07 -27.50
C VAL A 25 -5.30 -5.30 -28.79
N ASP A 26 -6.42 -4.64 -28.96
CA ASP A 26 -6.68 -3.83 -30.15
C ASP A 26 -6.09 -2.43 -29.96
N PHE A 27 -5.37 -1.97 -30.97
CA PHE A 27 -4.81 -0.64 -31.03
C PHE A 27 -5.37 0.11 -32.24
N THR A 28 -5.81 1.34 -32.01
CA THR A 28 -6.30 2.24 -33.07
C THR A 28 -5.61 3.59 -32.97
N PHE A 29 -4.91 3.98 -34.02
CA PHE A 29 -4.22 5.26 -34.14
C PHE A 29 -4.97 6.19 -35.11
N TYR A 30 -5.25 7.42 -34.68
CA TYR A 30 -6.00 8.42 -35.45
C TYR A 30 -5.04 9.48 -36.04
N PRO A 31 -4.77 9.49 -37.35
CA PRO A 31 -3.83 10.46 -37.94
C PRO A 31 -4.33 11.92 -37.92
N ARG A 32 -5.65 12.15 -37.81
CA ARG A 32 -6.32 13.47 -37.61
C ARG A 32 -5.78 14.59 -38.51
N GLY A 33 -5.73 14.32 -39.82
CA GLY A 33 -5.29 15.30 -40.83
C GLY A 33 -3.79 15.31 -41.11
N HIS A 34 -3.00 14.49 -40.42
CA HIS A 34 -1.61 14.24 -40.80
C HIS A 34 -1.53 13.30 -42.00
N ALA A 35 -0.56 13.54 -42.91
CA ALA A 35 -0.38 12.75 -44.12
C ALA A 35 0.38 11.42 -43.82
N VAL A 36 -0.16 10.62 -42.90
CA VAL A 36 0.36 9.30 -42.51
C VAL A 36 -0.15 8.25 -43.53
N THR A 37 0.76 7.47 -44.09
CA THR A 37 0.47 6.40 -45.03
C THR A 37 0.66 4.99 -44.49
N GLY A 38 1.28 4.87 -43.29
CA GLY A 38 1.46 3.59 -42.61
C GLY A 38 1.73 3.81 -41.12
N CYS A 39 1.24 2.88 -40.33
CA CYS A 39 1.39 2.87 -38.86
C CYS A 39 1.77 1.46 -38.39
N THR A 40 2.83 1.35 -37.60
CA THR A 40 3.30 0.09 -37.03
C THR A 40 3.46 0.26 -35.54
N LEU A 41 2.83 -0.59 -34.74
CA LEU A 41 3.09 -0.71 -33.32
C LEU A 41 4.42 -1.42 -33.09
N LEU A 42 5.32 -0.80 -32.37
CA LEU A 42 6.61 -1.35 -31.96
C LEU A 42 6.56 -1.64 -30.47
N ALA A 43 6.86 -2.86 -30.08
CA ALA A 43 6.79 -3.31 -28.70
C ALA A 43 8.11 -3.97 -28.26
N HIS A 44 8.75 -3.39 -27.25
CA HIS A 44 9.93 -3.94 -26.57
C HIS A 44 9.50 -4.74 -25.34
N HIS A 45 9.87 -6.00 -25.30
CA HIS A 45 9.64 -6.92 -24.19
C HIS A 45 10.85 -6.86 -23.25
N GLU A 46 10.71 -6.26 -22.08
CA GLU A 46 11.84 -5.93 -21.19
C GLU A 46 12.56 -7.16 -20.64
N PHE A 47 11.82 -8.19 -20.20
CA PHE A 47 12.47 -9.36 -19.57
C PHE A 47 13.07 -10.35 -20.58
N SER A 48 12.52 -10.40 -21.78
CA SER A 48 13.03 -11.24 -22.87
C SER A 48 13.95 -10.49 -23.84
N ASP A 49 14.12 -9.17 -23.66
CA ASP A 49 14.91 -8.25 -24.49
C ASP A 49 14.62 -8.44 -25.98
N ARG A 50 13.34 -8.47 -26.34
CA ARG A 50 12.87 -8.75 -27.70
C ARG A 50 11.99 -7.63 -28.21
N TRP A 51 12.13 -7.28 -29.48
CA TRP A 51 11.22 -6.40 -30.19
C TRP A 51 10.21 -7.18 -31.00
N THR A 52 8.98 -6.70 -31.05
CA THR A 52 7.92 -7.18 -31.94
C THR A 52 7.27 -6.02 -32.67
N GLU A 53 6.82 -6.27 -33.86
CA GLU A 53 6.14 -5.29 -34.73
C GLU A 53 4.73 -5.81 -35.04
N THR A 54 3.74 -4.93 -34.98
CA THR A 54 2.36 -5.19 -35.40
C THR A 54 1.96 -4.10 -36.38
N GLU A 55 1.72 -4.45 -37.64
CA GLU A 55 1.24 -3.50 -38.63
C GLU A 55 -0.23 -3.17 -38.35
N LEU A 56 -0.56 -1.87 -38.30
CA LEU A 56 -1.92 -1.37 -38.18
C LEU A 56 -2.42 -1.04 -39.59
N LEU A 57 -3.55 -1.61 -39.97
CA LEU A 57 -4.12 -1.46 -41.30
C LEU A 57 -5.02 -0.23 -41.38
N PRO A 58 -5.06 0.48 -42.51
CA PRO A 58 -5.98 1.59 -42.70
C PRO A 58 -7.44 1.15 -42.55
N THR A 59 -8.20 1.93 -41.81
CA THR A 59 -9.63 1.70 -41.52
C THR A 59 -10.36 3.04 -41.28
N THR A 60 -11.64 2.96 -41.02
CA THR A 60 -12.47 4.06 -40.54
C THR A 60 -13.22 3.58 -39.29
N ASP A 61 -13.33 4.44 -38.28
CA ASP A 61 -14.16 4.14 -37.11
C ASP A 61 -15.66 4.26 -37.41
N GLU A 62 -16.50 4.01 -36.39
CA GLU A 62 -17.97 4.05 -36.52
C GLU A 62 -18.49 5.44 -36.95
N ASP A 63 -17.75 6.51 -36.62
CA ASP A 63 -18.09 7.90 -36.98
C ASP A 63 -17.55 8.28 -38.37
N GLY A 64 -16.91 7.35 -39.10
CA GLY A 64 -16.30 7.59 -40.40
C GLY A 64 -14.94 8.29 -40.34
N THR A 65 -14.31 8.38 -39.16
CA THR A 65 -13.00 9.00 -38.99
C THR A 65 -11.89 8.05 -39.47
N PRO A 66 -10.97 8.48 -40.37
CA PRO A 66 -9.84 7.67 -40.81
C PRO A 66 -8.92 7.29 -39.63
N ALA A 67 -8.53 6.02 -39.59
CA ALA A 67 -7.70 5.46 -38.54
C ALA A 67 -6.78 4.34 -39.10
N PHE A 68 -5.85 3.90 -38.28
CA PHE A 68 -5.08 2.66 -38.47
C PHE A 68 -5.35 1.74 -37.29
N SER A 69 -5.80 0.51 -37.51
CA SER A 69 -6.11 -0.45 -36.47
C SER A 69 -5.47 -1.79 -36.66
N GLY A 70 -5.13 -2.45 -35.54
CA GLY A 70 -4.55 -3.79 -35.54
C GLY A 70 -4.55 -4.42 -34.16
N THR A 71 -4.46 -5.74 -34.12
CA THR A 71 -4.47 -6.50 -32.87
C THR A 71 -3.07 -6.98 -32.52
N PHE A 72 -2.61 -6.60 -31.34
CA PHE A 72 -1.39 -7.13 -30.72
C PHE A 72 -1.76 -8.32 -29.83
N PHE A 73 -1.04 -9.43 -29.94
CA PHE A 73 -1.23 -10.59 -29.08
C PHE A 73 -0.19 -10.60 -27.97
N ALA A 74 -0.65 -10.54 -26.74
CA ALA A 74 0.21 -10.62 -25.57
C ALA A 74 0.99 -11.95 -25.52
N PRO A 75 2.25 -11.94 -25.05
CA PRO A 75 3.07 -13.16 -24.99
C PRO A 75 2.49 -14.22 -24.04
N SER A 76 2.99 -15.46 -24.21
CA SER A 76 2.61 -16.60 -23.35
C SER A 76 3.21 -16.58 -21.95
N GLN A 77 4.21 -15.73 -21.72
CA GLN A 77 4.85 -15.52 -20.43
C GLN A 77 4.56 -14.12 -19.92
N PRO A 78 4.42 -13.92 -18.59
CA PRO A 78 4.32 -12.60 -18.01
C PRO A 78 5.48 -11.69 -18.41
N GLU A 79 5.17 -10.43 -18.76
CA GLU A 79 6.15 -9.53 -19.37
C GLU A 79 5.83 -8.07 -19.01
N LEU A 80 6.83 -7.21 -19.03
CA LEU A 80 6.68 -5.76 -19.09
C LEU A 80 7.03 -5.29 -20.50
N ILE A 81 6.08 -4.64 -21.16
CA ILE A 81 6.19 -4.23 -22.55
C ILE A 81 6.18 -2.71 -22.63
N TRP A 82 7.12 -2.16 -23.40
CA TRP A 82 7.22 -0.76 -23.74
C TRP A 82 6.86 -0.57 -25.20
N TYR A 83 5.80 0.17 -25.52
CA TYR A 83 5.34 0.30 -26.88
C TYR A 83 5.21 1.75 -27.34
N HIS A 84 5.39 1.97 -28.63
CA HIS A 84 5.16 3.21 -29.34
C HIS A 84 4.83 2.92 -30.81
N PHE A 85 4.48 3.95 -31.58
CA PHE A 85 4.14 3.79 -33.00
C PHE A 85 5.26 4.32 -33.88
N ARG A 86 5.61 3.56 -34.95
CA ARG A 86 6.39 4.03 -36.09
C ARG A 86 5.41 4.45 -37.17
N LEU A 87 5.54 5.67 -37.67
CA LEU A 87 4.68 6.27 -38.70
C LEU A 87 5.46 6.50 -39.95
N ARG A 88 4.87 6.15 -41.10
CA ARG A 88 5.37 6.48 -42.46
C ARG A 88 4.57 7.64 -43.00
N TRP A 89 5.25 8.61 -43.58
CA TRP A 89 4.66 9.81 -44.17
C TRP A 89 4.48 9.69 -45.68
N ALA A 90 3.60 10.50 -46.27
CA ALA A 90 3.36 10.52 -47.70
C ALA A 90 4.59 10.95 -48.54
N ASP A 91 5.53 11.67 -47.97
CA ASP A 91 6.80 12.08 -48.56
C ASP A 91 7.89 11.02 -48.49
N GLY A 92 7.59 9.86 -47.87
CA GLY A 92 8.51 8.75 -47.67
C GLY A 92 9.36 8.85 -46.39
N GLY A 93 9.17 9.89 -45.58
CA GLY A 93 9.82 10.02 -44.26
C GLY A 93 9.22 9.09 -43.21
N GLU A 94 9.94 8.91 -42.10
CA GLU A 94 9.47 8.16 -40.91
C GLU A 94 9.65 8.97 -39.65
N SER A 95 8.79 8.74 -38.64
CA SER A 95 8.92 9.23 -37.29
C SER A 95 8.29 8.25 -36.29
N CYS A 96 8.61 8.41 -35.01
CA CYS A 96 7.93 7.70 -33.92
C CYS A 96 6.90 8.61 -33.25
N TYR A 97 5.87 7.99 -32.66
CA TYR A 97 4.87 8.66 -31.83
C TYR A 97 4.76 7.94 -30.49
N GLY A 98 4.99 8.66 -29.40
CA GLY A 98 4.94 8.19 -28.04
C GLY A 98 4.23 9.18 -27.11
N LYS A 99 4.44 9.07 -25.82
CA LYS A 99 3.82 9.93 -24.79
C LYS A 99 4.07 11.42 -25.05
N ASP A 100 5.25 11.77 -25.56
CA ASP A 100 5.66 13.15 -25.83
C ASP A 100 5.34 13.59 -27.27
N GLY A 101 4.47 12.87 -27.98
CA GLY A 101 4.09 13.16 -29.36
C GLY A 101 5.09 12.61 -30.38
N PHE A 102 5.27 13.35 -31.51
CA PHE A 102 6.20 12.96 -32.58
C PHE A 102 7.64 13.14 -32.17
N GLN A 103 8.45 12.10 -32.29
CA GLN A 103 9.86 12.07 -31.93
C GLN A 103 10.67 11.22 -32.93
N SER A 104 11.99 11.32 -32.85
CA SER A 104 12.90 10.34 -33.47
C SER A 104 12.95 9.06 -32.62
N TRP A 105 13.43 7.97 -33.24
CA TRP A 105 13.54 6.66 -32.60
C TRP A 105 14.26 6.69 -31.23
N ASP A 106 15.34 7.43 -31.14
CA ASP A 106 16.20 7.54 -29.96
C ASP A 106 15.65 8.42 -28.85
N LYS A 107 14.54 9.14 -29.09
CA LYS A 107 13.95 10.12 -28.14
C LYS A 107 12.50 9.81 -27.76
N VAL A 108 11.86 8.83 -28.40
CA VAL A 108 10.46 8.53 -28.13
C VAL A 108 10.28 7.97 -26.73
N THR A 109 9.33 8.53 -25.98
CA THR A 109 8.92 8.01 -24.67
C THR A 109 7.79 7.00 -24.86
N PRO A 110 8.03 5.70 -24.60
CA PRO A 110 7.02 4.67 -24.84
C PRO A 110 5.94 4.64 -23.76
N TRP A 111 4.79 4.06 -24.09
CA TRP A 111 3.80 3.62 -23.11
C TRP A 111 4.15 2.26 -22.53
N GLN A 112 3.60 1.95 -21.36
CA GLN A 112 3.72 0.67 -20.69
C GLN A 112 2.51 -0.22 -20.99
N LEU A 113 2.76 -1.52 -21.14
CA LEU A 113 1.74 -2.58 -21.10
C LEU A 113 2.25 -3.70 -20.20
N THR A 114 1.62 -3.89 -19.07
CA THR A 114 1.92 -5.00 -18.15
C THR A 114 1.16 -6.24 -18.58
N VAL A 115 1.87 -7.35 -18.80
CA VAL A 115 1.28 -8.66 -19.09
C VAL A 115 1.50 -9.58 -17.89
N TYR A 116 0.43 -10.10 -17.33
CA TYR A 116 0.48 -10.94 -16.12
C TYR A 116 -0.16 -12.31 -16.32
N ASP A 117 0.16 -13.27 -15.44
CA ASP A 117 -0.46 -14.61 -15.50
C ASP A 117 -1.91 -14.54 -14.99
N GLY A 118 -2.87 -14.62 -15.91
CA GLY A 118 -4.30 -14.60 -15.60
C GLY A 118 -4.81 -15.82 -14.81
N ARG A 119 -3.99 -16.87 -14.66
CA ARG A 119 -4.32 -18.04 -13.82
C ARG A 119 -4.02 -17.80 -12.35
N ALA A 120 -3.18 -16.81 -12.04
CA ALA A 120 -2.86 -16.44 -10.67
C ALA A 120 -4.10 -15.87 -9.97
N LYS A 121 -4.45 -16.42 -8.83
CA LYS A 121 -5.61 -15.99 -8.04
C LYS A 121 -5.16 -15.01 -6.96
N THR A 122 -5.91 -13.91 -6.81
CA THR A 122 -5.76 -12.96 -5.71
C THR A 122 -7.00 -13.07 -4.82
N PRO A 123 -6.84 -13.32 -3.50
CA PRO A 123 -7.98 -13.34 -2.58
C PRO A 123 -8.66 -11.97 -2.55
N GLY A 124 -9.96 -11.92 -2.90
CA GLY A 124 -10.68 -10.65 -3.04
C GLY A 124 -11.09 -9.96 -1.74
N TRP A 125 -10.97 -10.66 -0.60
CA TRP A 125 -11.45 -10.16 0.70
C TRP A 125 -10.67 -8.92 1.18
N PHE A 126 -9.37 -8.84 0.89
CA PHE A 126 -8.51 -7.78 1.42
C PHE A 126 -8.89 -6.38 0.90
N GLY A 127 -9.00 -6.22 -0.43
CA GLY A 127 -9.32 -4.93 -1.04
C GLY A 127 -10.75 -4.43 -0.77
N ARG A 128 -11.66 -5.32 -0.39
CA ARG A 128 -13.07 -4.98 -0.10
C ARG A 128 -13.26 -4.42 1.31
N GLY A 129 -12.42 -4.83 2.24
CA GLY A 129 -12.53 -4.49 3.66
C GLY A 129 -11.79 -3.23 4.08
N VAL A 130 -11.72 -3.05 5.39
CA VAL A 130 -10.99 -1.99 6.08
C VAL A 130 -9.85 -2.63 6.87
N THR A 131 -8.63 -2.16 6.66
CA THR A 131 -7.45 -2.58 7.42
C THR A 131 -7.18 -1.60 8.57
N TYR A 132 -6.78 -2.13 9.73
CA TYR A 132 -6.36 -1.34 10.87
C TYR A 132 -4.97 -1.79 11.31
N GLN A 133 -3.99 -0.89 11.24
CA GLN A 133 -2.60 -1.18 11.61
C GLN A 133 -2.40 -0.91 13.10
N ILE A 134 -1.87 -1.89 13.81
CA ILE A 134 -1.57 -1.82 15.25
C ILE A 134 -0.07 -1.94 15.49
N PHE A 135 0.46 -1.00 16.29
CA PHE A 135 1.76 -1.15 16.95
C PHE A 135 1.50 -1.79 18.34
N PRO A 136 1.75 -3.12 18.50
CA PRO A 136 1.17 -3.88 19.64
C PRO A 136 1.55 -3.33 21.02
N ASP A 137 2.80 -2.92 21.19
CA ASP A 137 3.31 -2.36 22.45
C ASP A 137 2.56 -1.08 22.90
N ARG A 138 1.90 -0.38 21.99
CA ARG A 138 1.31 0.95 22.22
C ARG A 138 -0.22 1.00 22.11
N PHE A 139 -0.87 -0.15 21.93
CA PHE A 139 -2.32 -0.17 21.70
C PHE A 139 -3.13 -0.33 22.98
N TYR A 140 -2.95 -1.44 23.72
CA TYR A 140 -3.61 -1.66 25.01
C TYR A 140 -2.87 -2.71 25.84
N ARG A 141 -2.67 -2.43 27.13
CA ARG A 141 -2.03 -3.35 28.10
C ARG A 141 -3.09 -4.03 28.94
N ALA A 142 -3.38 -5.30 28.67
CA ALA A 142 -4.28 -6.12 29.49
C ALA A 142 -3.54 -6.78 30.66
N ARG A 143 -2.25 -7.11 30.51
CA ARG A 143 -1.46 -7.82 31.52
C ARG A 143 -0.16 -7.08 31.79
N THR A 144 0.22 -6.98 33.06
CA THR A 144 1.56 -6.51 33.44
C THR A 144 2.54 -7.68 33.38
N ARG A 145 3.63 -7.53 32.63
CA ARG A 145 4.68 -8.54 32.46
C ARG A 145 6.03 -7.97 32.89
N SER A 146 6.93 -8.81 33.43
CA SER A 146 8.28 -8.39 33.75
C SER A 146 9.16 -8.38 32.50
N VAL A 147 10.14 -7.49 32.50
CA VAL A 147 11.21 -7.42 31.49
C VAL A 147 12.46 -8.21 31.93
N ASP A 148 12.48 -8.74 33.15
CA ASP A 148 13.64 -9.45 33.71
C ASP A 148 13.96 -10.71 32.92
N GLY A 149 15.24 -10.86 32.55
CA GLY A 149 15.72 -12.03 31.81
C GLY A 149 15.32 -12.07 30.33
N LEU A 150 14.65 -11.03 29.82
CA LEU A 150 14.37 -10.91 28.40
C LEU A 150 15.57 -10.35 27.64
N ILE A 151 15.59 -10.61 26.34
CA ILE A 151 16.62 -10.09 25.43
C ILE A 151 16.61 -8.57 25.40
N GLY A 152 17.79 -7.92 25.27
CA GLY A 152 17.93 -6.46 25.25
C GLY A 152 17.99 -5.84 26.65
N CYS A 153 17.96 -4.52 26.71
CA CYS A 153 17.99 -3.73 27.94
C CYS A 153 16.68 -2.98 28.13
N ARG A 154 15.62 -3.74 28.16
CA ARG A 154 14.24 -3.23 28.13
C ARG A 154 13.91 -2.40 29.35
N THR A 155 13.35 -1.23 29.13
CA THR A 155 12.77 -0.37 30.15
C THR A 155 11.25 -0.30 29.97
N LEU A 156 10.50 -0.62 31.01
CA LEU A 156 9.04 -0.53 30.99
C LEU A 156 8.59 0.81 31.55
N HIS A 157 7.80 1.57 30.79
CA HIS A 157 7.16 2.79 31.26
C HIS A 157 6.14 2.48 32.36
N GLU A 158 6.15 3.26 33.43
CA GLU A 158 5.23 3.09 34.55
C GLU A 158 3.81 3.49 34.15
N ARG A 159 3.69 4.65 33.48
CA ARG A 159 2.40 5.19 33.06
C ARG A 159 2.19 5.04 31.56
N TRP A 160 0.95 4.80 31.19
CA TRP A 160 0.52 4.63 29.81
C TRP A 160 0.65 5.90 28.96
N ASP A 161 0.55 7.08 29.58
CA ASP A 161 0.52 8.39 28.92
C ASP A 161 1.90 9.09 28.82
N GLU A 162 2.98 8.38 29.13
CA GLU A 162 4.33 8.93 29.01
C GLU A 162 4.73 9.16 27.54
N THR A 163 5.71 10.05 27.33
CA THR A 163 6.30 10.25 26.01
C THR A 163 7.34 9.16 25.74
N PRO A 164 7.34 8.53 24.55
CA PRO A 164 8.37 7.59 24.16
C PRO A 164 9.76 8.23 24.22
N LEU A 165 10.78 7.46 24.56
CA LEU A 165 12.16 7.93 24.60
C LEU A 165 12.64 8.25 23.17
N CYS A 166 13.20 9.45 22.98
CA CYS A 166 13.69 9.90 21.67
C CYS A 166 15.19 9.70 21.46
N GLY A 167 15.89 9.16 22.44
CA GLY A 167 17.34 8.93 22.44
C GLY A 167 17.69 7.51 22.85
N PRO A 168 18.99 7.19 22.85
CA PRO A 168 19.46 5.89 23.34
C PRO A 168 19.26 5.75 24.87
N ASN A 169 19.16 4.52 25.32
CA ASN A 169 19.22 4.19 26.74
C ASN A 169 20.65 4.39 27.30
N GLU A 170 20.87 4.10 28.60
CA GLU A 170 22.16 4.24 29.25
C GLU A 170 23.31 3.41 28.63
N ARG A 171 22.98 2.40 27.83
CA ARG A 171 23.95 1.53 27.12
C ARG A 171 24.17 1.95 25.67
N GLY A 172 23.46 2.98 25.19
CA GLY A 172 23.55 3.43 23.80
C GLY A 172 22.60 2.72 22.84
N ASP A 173 21.70 1.86 23.33
CA ASP A 173 20.70 1.17 22.52
C ASP A 173 19.46 2.04 22.35
N TYR A 174 18.86 2.00 21.15
CA TYR A 174 17.65 2.74 20.79
C TYR A 174 16.42 1.83 20.81
N CYS A 175 15.24 2.41 21.01
CA CYS A 175 13.96 1.73 20.90
C CYS A 175 13.78 0.54 21.87
N GLU A 176 14.41 0.60 23.06
CA GLU A 176 14.29 -0.40 24.12
C GLU A 176 13.41 0.08 25.28
N ASP A 177 12.55 1.12 25.04
CA ASP A 177 11.49 1.58 25.93
C ASP A 177 10.15 0.95 25.54
N PHE A 178 9.47 0.34 26.50
CA PHE A 178 8.22 -0.40 26.28
C PHE A 178 7.09 0.15 27.12
N PHE A 179 5.85 0.11 26.60
CA PHE A 179 4.64 0.44 27.33
C PHE A 179 3.85 -0.82 27.75
N GLY A 180 4.22 -1.96 27.19
CA GLY A 180 3.69 -3.26 27.58
C GLY A 180 2.28 -3.54 27.06
N GLY A 181 1.86 -2.92 25.96
CA GLY A 181 0.70 -3.38 25.21
C GLY A 181 0.89 -4.81 24.75
N ASP A 182 -0.18 -5.62 24.71
CA ASP A 182 -0.09 -7.05 24.50
C ASP A 182 -1.21 -7.62 23.61
N LEU A 183 -1.06 -8.87 23.15
CA LEU A 183 -2.05 -9.55 22.29
C LEU A 183 -3.38 -9.77 23.02
N ALA A 184 -3.35 -9.98 24.33
CA ALA A 184 -4.56 -10.07 25.14
C ALA A 184 -5.31 -8.72 25.14
N GLY A 185 -4.59 -7.62 25.20
CA GLY A 185 -5.15 -6.28 25.11
C GLY A 185 -5.78 -6.00 23.74
N ILE A 186 -5.15 -6.42 22.66
CA ILE A 186 -5.77 -6.33 21.33
C ILE A 186 -7.05 -7.17 21.29
N THR A 187 -7.04 -8.37 21.88
CA THR A 187 -8.22 -9.25 21.95
C THR A 187 -9.37 -8.58 22.71
N GLU A 188 -9.10 -7.91 23.84
CA GLU A 188 -10.12 -7.17 24.61
C GLU A 188 -10.71 -5.99 23.82
N LYS A 189 -9.99 -5.45 22.84
CA LYS A 189 -10.42 -4.31 22.02
C LYS A 189 -11.04 -4.70 20.68
N LEU A 190 -11.27 -5.97 20.42
CA LEU A 190 -11.85 -6.43 19.14
C LEU A 190 -13.27 -5.87 18.89
N ASP A 191 -14.09 -5.66 19.92
CA ASP A 191 -15.42 -5.05 19.76
C ASP A 191 -15.31 -3.56 19.36
N TYR A 192 -14.31 -2.85 19.89
CA TYR A 192 -13.98 -1.50 19.43
C TYR A 192 -13.62 -1.50 17.95
N LEU A 193 -12.71 -2.39 17.53
CA LEU A 193 -12.27 -2.53 16.12
C LEU A 193 -13.44 -2.93 15.20
N ALA A 194 -14.29 -3.83 15.64
CA ALA A 194 -15.51 -4.19 14.91
C ALA A 194 -16.47 -3.00 14.77
N SER A 195 -16.55 -2.09 15.76
CA SER A 195 -17.37 -0.86 15.67
C SER A 195 -16.88 0.13 14.61
N LEU A 196 -15.62 0.02 14.18
CA LEU A 196 -15.01 0.76 13.07
C LEU A 196 -15.17 0.03 11.71
N HIS A 197 -15.87 -1.10 11.69
CA HIS A 197 -16.01 -1.99 10.53
C HIS A 197 -14.67 -2.52 9.98
N VAL A 198 -13.68 -2.68 10.87
CA VAL A 198 -12.39 -3.30 10.53
C VAL A 198 -12.60 -4.75 10.15
N THR A 199 -11.96 -5.18 9.05
CA THR A 199 -11.98 -6.56 8.55
C THR A 199 -10.61 -7.20 8.55
N THR A 200 -9.55 -6.39 8.70
CA THR A 200 -8.17 -6.85 8.73
C THR A 200 -7.39 -6.11 9.82
N LEU A 201 -6.74 -6.86 10.70
CA LEU A 201 -5.72 -6.32 11.60
C LEU A 201 -4.35 -6.56 10.98
N TYR A 202 -3.63 -5.50 10.66
CA TYR A 202 -2.21 -5.57 10.35
C TYR A 202 -1.42 -5.26 11.63
N LEU A 203 -0.70 -6.26 12.13
CA LEU A 203 0.15 -6.13 13.31
C LEU A 203 1.59 -5.84 12.88
N ASN A 204 2.18 -4.75 13.39
CA ASN A 204 3.63 -4.62 13.36
C ASN A 204 4.28 -5.84 14.02
N PRO A 205 5.59 -6.11 13.82
CA PRO A 205 6.19 -7.38 14.22
C PRO A 205 5.86 -7.81 15.65
N ILE A 206 5.52 -9.08 15.81
CA ILE A 206 5.13 -9.66 17.11
C ILE A 206 6.14 -10.65 17.68
N PHE A 207 7.19 -10.98 16.90
CA PHE A 207 8.17 -11.97 17.30
C PHE A 207 9.17 -11.42 18.33
N GLU A 208 9.81 -12.32 19.09
CA GLU A 208 10.82 -11.92 20.07
C GLU A 208 11.88 -11.03 19.40
N ALA A 209 12.22 -9.92 20.04
CA ALA A 209 13.22 -8.95 19.58
C ALA A 209 13.73 -8.10 20.74
N ALA A 210 14.85 -7.42 20.59
CA ALA A 210 15.36 -6.53 21.63
C ALA A 210 14.59 -5.19 21.66
N SER A 211 14.19 -4.68 20.50
CA SER A 211 13.51 -3.39 20.36
C SER A 211 11.99 -3.46 20.52
N ASN A 212 11.38 -2.32 20.83
CA ASN A 212 9.93 -2.16 20.95
C ASN A 212 9.19 -2.30 19.61
N HIS A 213 9.85 -1.99 18.47
CA HIS A 213 9.30 -2.14 17.13
C HIS A 213 9.42 -3.57 16.58
N ARG A 214 10.33 -4.38 17.11
CA ARG A 214 10.55 -5.81 16.79
C ARG A 214 10.95 -6.11 15.34
N TYR A 215 11.41 -5.10 14.58
CA TYR A 215 12.00 -5.34 13.26
C TYR A 215 13.39 -6.00 13.36
N ASP A 216 14.05 -5.97 14.52
CA ASP A 216 15.25 -6.73 14.86
C ASP A 216 14.91 -8.13 15.37
N THR A 217 14.14 -8.91 14.60
CA THR A 217 13.64 -10.24 15.01
C THR A 217 14.74 -11.11 15.60
N ALA A 218 14.50 -11.61 16.81
CA ALA A 218 15.43 -12.46 17.54
C ALA A 218 15.06 -13.96 17.46
N ASP A 219 13.77 -14.27 17.44
CA ASP A 219 13.27 -15.64 17.24
C ASP A 219 11.90 -15.62 16.52
N TYR A 220 11.86 -16.10 15.27
CA TYR A 220 10.64 -16.20 14.48
C TYR A 220 9.63 -17.24 15.01
N GLU A 221 10.07 -18.17 15.86
CA GLU A 221 9.22 -19.23 16.41
C GLU A 221 8.48 -18.79 17.68
N THR A 222 8.90 -17.68 18.28
CA THR A 222 8.43 -17.21 19.59
C THR A 222 7.77 -15.85 19.46
N VAL A 223 6.54 -15.71 19.97
CA VAL A 223 5.93 -14.39 20.21
C VAL A 223 6.74 -13.69 21.30
N ASP A 224 7.00 -12.40 21.13
CA ASP A 224 7.71 -11.61 22.15
C ASP A 224 7.04 -11.76 23.52
N PRO A 225 7.78 -12.13 24.58
CA PRO A 225 7.20 -12.43 25.89
C PRO A 225 6.44 -11.26 26.52
N LEU A 226 6.73 -10.00 26.13
CA LEU A 226 5.91 -8.84 26.57
C LEU A 226 4.57 -8.81 25.86
N LEU A 227 4.46 -9.32 24.64
CA LEU A 227 3.20 -9.38 23.91
C LEU A 227 2.34 -10.60 24.30
N GLY A 228 2.97 -11.67 24.76
CA GLY A 228 2.27 -12.91 25.09
C GLY A 228 2.99 -14.17 24.62
N ASP A 229 2.21 -15.13 24.17
CA ASP A 229 2.71 -16.39 23.61
C ASP A 229 1.89 -16.80 22.37
N GLU A 230 2.24 -17.96 21.78
CA GLU A 230 1.51 -18.48 20.62
C GLU A 230 0.02 -18.76 20.93
N GLN A 231 -0.31 -19.11 22.17
CA GLN A 231 -1.70 -19.34 22.56
C GLN A 231 -2.49 -18.02 22.62
N ASP A 232 -1.88 -16.93 23.09
CA ASP A 232 -2.49 -15.58 23.05
C ASP A 232 -2.73 -15.16 21.61
N PHE A 233 -1.78 -15.45 20.68
CA PHE A 233 -1.96 -15.18 19.25
C PHE A 233 -3.10 -16.01 18.63
N ARG A 234 -3.18 -17.31 18.91
CA ARG A 234 -4.26 -18.17 18.45
C ARG A 234 -5.62 -17.71 18.97
N THR A 235 -5.66 -17.25 20.21
CA THR A 235 -6.86 -16.69 20.82
C THR A 235 -7.29 -15.41 20.12
N LEU A 236 -6.35 -14.49 19.85
CA LEU A 236 -6.62 -13.29 19.07
C LEU A 236 -7.21 -13.62 17.71
N CYS A 237 -6.59 -14.51 16.95
CA CYS A 237 -7.08 -14.92 15.61
C CYS A 237 -8.49 -15.51 15.68
N THR A 238 -8.75 -16.41 16.64
CA THR A 238 -10.06 -17.05 16.81
C THR A 238 -11.15 -16.04 17.20
N GLU A 239 -10.85 -15.11 18.10
CA GLU A 239 -11.81 -14.08 18.52
C GLU A 239 -12.03 -13.02 17.45
N ALA A 240 -10.99 -12.70 16.66
CA ALA A 240 -11.08 -11.82 15.51
C ALA A 240 -11.96 -12.43 14.42
N GLU A 241 -11.76 -13.71 14.08
CA GLU A 241 -12.54 -14.44 13.07
C GLU A 241 -14.05 -14.43 13.39
N LYS A 242 -14.45 -14.61 14.66
CA LYS A 242 -15.85 -14.52 15.10
C LYS A 242 -16.50 -13.16 14.77
N ARG A 243 -15.70 -12.12 14.59
CA ARG A 243 -16.11 -10.76 14.24
C ARG A 243 -15.89 -10.43 12.76
N GLY A 244 -15.51 -11.42 11.95
CA GLY A 244 -15.19 -11.22 10.54
C GLY A 244 -13.86 -10.50 10.30
N ILE A 245 -12.96 -10.49 11.30
CA ILE A 245 -11.67 -9.82 11.24
C ILE A 245 -10.57 -10.86 11.00
N ARG A 246 -9.71 -10.61 10.02
CA ARG A 246 -8.53 -11.42 9.68
C ARG A 246 -7.27 -10.78 10.23
N VAL A 247 -6.24 -11.56 10.51
CA VAL A 247 -4.97 -11.07 11.06
C VAL A 247 -3.86 -11.21 10.04
N MET A 248 -3.17 -10.09 9.76
CA MET A 248 -1.98 -10.00 8.91
C MET A 248 -0.75 -9.80 9.79
N LEU A 249 0.27 -10.62 9.58
CA LEU A 249 1.57 -10.51 10.25
C LEU A 249 2.59 -9.78 9.38
N ASP A 250 3.58 -9.19 10.04
CA ASP A 250 4.73 -8.56 9.41
C ASP A 250 5.87 -9.58 9.26
N GLY A 251 6.32 -9.80 8.04
CA GLY A 251 7.38 -10.73 7.67
C GLY A 251 8.69 -9.99 7.43
N VAL A 252 9.50 -9.87 8.47
CA VAL A 252 10.83 -9.25 8.42
C VAL A 252 11.86 -10.33 8.07
N PHE A 253 12.07 -10.59 6.77
CA PHE A 253 12.88 -11.71 6.31
C PHE A 253 14.19 -11.32 5.61
N ASN A 254 14.45 -10.03 5.44
CA ASN A 254 15.70 -9.52 4.87
C ASN A 254 16.88 -9.50 5.86
N HIS A 255 16.57 -9.37 7.14
CA HIS A 255 17.58 -9.27 8.21
C HIS A 255 17.05 -9.89 9.51
N THR A 256 17.93 -10.07 10.48
CA THR A 256 17.58 -10.42 11.86
C THR A 256 18.17 -9.40 12.82
N GLY A 257 17.81 -9.46 14.09
CA GLY A 257 18.54 -8.72 15.13
C GLY A 257 19.96 -9.27 15.34
N ALA A 258 20.93 -8.40 15.58
CA ALA A 258 22.27 -8.83 15.97
C ALA A 258 22.26 -9.61 17.29
N LYS A 259 21.33 -9.31 18.18
CA LYS A 259 21.11 -10.02 19.45
C LYS A 259 20.29 -11.32 19.27
N SER A 260 19.81 -11.65 18.06
CA SER A 260 18.97 -12.83 17.78
C SER A 260 19.64 -14.15 18.06
N ARG A 261 18.88 -15.24 18.28
CA ARG A 261 19.40 -16.60 18.38
C ARG A 261 20.18 -17.05 17.14
N TYR A 262 19.90 -16.44 16.00
CA TYR A 262 20.54 -16.77 14.72
C TYR A 262 21.93 -16.13 14.60
N PHE A 263 22.08 -14.88 15.03
CA PHE A 263 23.37 -14.16 14.99
C PHE A 263 24.09 -14.21 16.35
N ASN A 264 23.39 -13.91 17.45
CA ASN A 264 23.81 -14.01 18.85
C ASN A 264 25.08 -13.21 19.21
N ALA A 265 25.16 -11.95 18.79
CA ALA A 265 26.32 -11.10 19.05
C ALA A 265 26.69 -10.97 20.53
N ASP A 266 25.68 -10.90 21.40
CA ASP A 266 25.84 -10.70 22.85
C ASP A 266 26.05 -12.01 23.63
N GLY A 267 25.89 -13.17 22.99
CA GLY A 267 25.93 -14.47 23.68
C GLY A 267 24.75 -14.71 24.64
N PHE A 268 23.62 -14.03 24.42
CA PHE A 268 22.41 -14.18 25.24
C PHE A 268 21.84 -15.61 25.16
N TYR A 269 21.81 -16.18 23.96
CA TYR A 269 21.30 -17.53 23.76
C TYR A 269 22.41 -18.57 24.05
N PRO A 270 22.07 -19.68 24.75
CA PRO A 270 23.06 -20.73 25.07
C PRO A 270 23.65 -21.45 23.84
N ALA A 271 22.83 -21.58 22.77
CA ALA A 271 23.28 -22.17 21.51
C ALA A 271 24.08 -21.17 20.69
N PRO A 272 25.14 -21.60 19.95
CA PRO A 272 25.95 -20.68 19.17
C PRO A 272 25.17 -20.12 17.98
N GLY A 273 25.13 -18.78 17.85
CA GLY A 273 24.71 -18.05 16.67
C GLY A 273 25.87 -17.83 15.69
N ALA A 274 25.60 -17.16 14.58
CA ALA A 274 26.61 -16.95 13.53
C ALA A 274 27.84 -16.17 14.00
N ALA A 275 27.70 -15.26 14.97
CA ALA A 275 28.80 -14.50 15.55
C ALA A 275 29.80 -15.37 16.31
N GLN A 276 29.45 -16.60 16.70
CA GLN A 276 30.35 -17.58 17.33
C GLN A 276 31.08 -18.48 16.31
N GLY A 277 30.83 -18.29 15.01
CA GLY A 277 31.58 -18.93 13.92
C GLY A 277 30.91 -20.16 13.31
N PRO A 278 31.67 -20.93 12.50
CA PRO A 278 31.14 -22.03 11.69
C PRO A 278 30.52 -23.20 12.46
N ILE A 279 30.64 -23.23 13.77
CA ILE A 279 29.97 -24.22 14.63
C ILE A 279 28.44 -23.94 14.68
N SER A 280 28.02 -22.73 14.39
CA SER A 280 26.62 -22.38 14.34
C SER A 280 25.93 -22.93 13.09
N PRO A 281 24.74 -23.54 13.20
CA PRO A 281 23.97 -23.95 12.03
C PRO A 281 23.50 -22.73 11.17
N TYR A 282 23.55 -21.53 11.72
CA TYR A 282 23.14 -20.30 11.08
C TYR A 282 24.29 -19.52 10.44
N TYR A 283 25.57 -19.98 10.60
CA TYR A 283 26.74 -19.24 10.12
C TYR A 283 26.66 -18.89 8.64
N SER A 284 26.22 -19.82 7.81
CA SER A 284 26.08 -19.63 6.35
C SER A 284 24.92 -18.70 5.93
N TRP A 285 24.09 -18.28 6.87
CA TRP A 285 23.03 -17.32 6.60
C TRP A 285 23.57 -15.89 6.42
N TYR A 286 24.78 -15.60 6.92
CA TYR A 286 25.38 -14.27 6.96
C TYR A 286 26.70 -14.21 6.23
N SER A 287 27.05 -13.02 5.74
CA SER A 287 28.33 -12.74 5.08
C SER A 287 29.22 -11.90 5.99
N PHE A 288 30.46 -12.34 6.22
CA PHE A 288 31.43 -11.66 7.08
C PHE A 288 32.64 -11.13 6.29
N HIS A 289 33.14 -9.91 6.66
CA HIS A 289 34.23 -9.18 5.99
C HIS A 289 35.13 -8.33 6.90
N PRO A 290 35.94 -8.67 7.83
CA PRO A 290 36.33 -9.94 8.37
C PRO A 290 35.43 -10.42 9.52
N PHE A 291 35.45 -11.74 9.72
CA PHE A 291 34.82 -12.36 10.88
C PHE A 291 35.52 -12.00 12.20
N PRO A 292 34.78 -11.82 13.31
CA PRO A 292 33.30 -11.69 13.41
C PRO A 292 32.81 -10.24 13.38
N THR A 293 33.69 -9.26 13.21
CA THR A 293 33.46 -7.85 13.52
C THR A 293 32.85 -7.06 12.38
N ASP A 294 33.01 -7.52 11.15
CA ASP A 294 32.41 -6.87 9.98
C ASP A 294 31.59 -7.87 9.17
N TYR A 295 30.36 -7.48 8.84
CA TYR A 295 29.37 -8.31 8.17
C TYR A 295 28.36 -7.45 7.40
N ASP A 296 27.70 -8.04 6.43
CA ASP A 296 26.62 -7.39 5.72
C ASP A 296 25.48 -7.07 6.68
N ALA A 297 24.96 -5.84 6.60
CA ALA A 297 23.88 -5.38 7.43
C ALA A 297 22.94 -4.49 6.60
N TRP A 298 21.64 -4.51 6.91
CA TRP A 298 20.65 -3.71 6.23
C TRP A 298 21.02 -2.22 6.33
N TRP A 299 21.27 -1.58 5.18
CA TRP A 299 21.75 -0.20 5.05
C TRP A 299 22.96 0.14 5.94
N GLY A 300 23.80 -0.85 6.26
CA GLY A 300 24.97 -0.69 7.12
C GLY A 300 24.67 -0.58 8.62
N ILE A 301 23.43 -0.77 9.03
CA ILE A 301 22.99 -0.75 10.43
C ILE A 301 23.40 -2.06 11.10
N LYS A 302 24.49 -2.05 11.88
CA LYS A 302 25.07 -3.28 12.47
C LYS A 302 24.15 -4.04 13.42
N ASN A 303 23.12 -3.39 13.97
CA ASN A 303 22.10 -4.09 14.78
C ASN A 303 21.16 -4.97 13.93
N LEU A 304 21.22 -4.86 12.60
CA LEU A 304 20.35 -5.57 11.65
C LEU A 304 21.19 -6.33 10.61
N PRO A 305 21.89 -7.42 11.01
CA PRO A 305 22.67 -8.25 10.09
C PRO A 305 21.76 -8.80 8.98
N ALA A 306 22.15 -8.52 7.73
CA ALA A 306 21.45 -9.00 6.55
C ALA A 306 21.65 -10.50 6.38
N VAL A 307 20.60 -11.20 5.99
CA VAL A 307 20.65 -12.63 5.69
C VAL A 307 20.84 -12.88 4.20
N ASN A 308 21.35 -14.04 3.85
CA ASN A 308 21.39 -14.51 2.47
C ASN A 308 20.09 -15.27 2.17
N GLU A 309 19.12 -14.59 1.55
CA GLU A 309 17.80 -15.13 1.21
C GLU A 309 17.86 -16.22 0.13
N ARG A 310 19.04 -16.48 -0.46
CA ARG A 310 19.29 -17.60 -1.38
C ARG A 310 19.90 -18.82 -0.69
N ASN A 311 20.23 -18.73 0.60
CA ASN A 311 20.73 -19.85 1.37
C ASN A 311 19.63 -20.91 1.52
N GLU A 312 19.89 -22.14 1.08
CA GLU A 312 18.89 -23.22 1.07
C GLU A 312 18.33 -23.53 2.47
N SER A 313 19.16 -23.49 3.51
CA SER A 313 18.71 -23.77 4.87
C SER A 313 17.85 -22.63 5.42
N TYR A 314 18.13 -21.37 5.05
CA TYR A 314 17.30 -20.23 5.39
C TYR A 314 15.96 -20.28 4.65
N VAL A 315 15.98 -20.52 3.34
CA VAL A 315 14.75 -20.68 2.54
C VAL A 315 13.91 -21.83 3.09
N ASN A 316 14.53 -22.94 3.45
CA ASN A 316 13.82 -24.08 4.06
C ASN A 316 13.20 -23.70 5.41
N TYR A 317 13.92 -22.97 6.25
CA TYR A 317 13.44 -22.54 7.56
C TYR A 317 12.28 -21.55 7.47
N ILE A 318 12.40 -20.54 6.62
CA ILE A 318 11.37 -19.51 6.48
C ILE A 318 10.18 -19.99 5.63
N ILE A 319 10.41 -20.74 4.53
CA ILE A 319 9.41 -20.91 3.47
C ILE A 319 9.05 -22.37 3.19
N THR A 320 10.07 -23.18 2.74
CA THR A 320 9.77 -24.44 2.05
C THR A 320 9.61 -25.63 2.97
N GLY A 321 10.20 -25.61 4.16
CA GLY A 321 10.08 -26.68 5.15
C GLY A 321 8.66 -26.91 5.62
N GLU A 322 8.32 -28.14 5.99
CA GLU A 322 6.99 -28.50 6.49
C GLU A 322 6.57 -27.66 7.71
N ASN A 323 7.51 -27.33 8.58
CA ASN A 323 7.32 -26.50 9.76
C ASN A 323 7.95 -25.11 9.59
N SER A 324 8.00 -24.61 8.34
CA SER A 324 8.55 -23.29 8.05
C SER A 324 7.77 -22.17 8.76
N ILE A 325 8.43 -21.05 8.98
CA ILE A 325 7.84 -19.89 9.66
C ILE A 325 6.57 -19.41 8.97
N VAL A 326 6.57 -19.33 7.63
CA VAL A 326 5.37 -18.94 6.86
C VAL A 326 4.21 -19.88 7.15
N ARG A 327 4.41 -21.21 7.10
CA ARG A 327 3.37 -22.21 7.38
C ARG A 327 2.91 -22.21 8.83
N ARG A 328 3.87 -22.11 9.77
CA ARG A 328 3.61 -22.16 11.21
C ARG A 328 2.55 -21.12 11.60
N TRP A 329 2.78 -19.87 11.23
CA TRP A 329 1.92 -18.78 11.67
C TRP A 329 0.60 -18.72 10.90
N LEU A 330 0.56 -19.15 9.63
CA LEU A 330 -0.71 -19.35 8.92
C LEU A 330 -1.54 -20.48 9.57
N ARG A 331 -0.91 -21.58 9.97
CA ARG A 331 -1.57 -22.64 10.76
C ARG A 331 -1.99 -22.19 12.15
N ALA A 332 -1.31 -21.20 12.71
CA ALA A 332 -1.67 -20.60 14.00
C ALA A 332 -2.87 -19.65 13.92
N GLY A 333 -3.31 -19.26 12.71
CA GLY A 333 -4.51 -18.45 12.49
C GLY A 333 -4.27 -17.15 11.72
N ALA A 334 -3.02 -16.80 11.37
CA ALA A 334 -2.78 -15.68 10.48
C ALA A 334 -3.48 -15.91 9.12
N SER A 335 -3.96 -14.84 8.52
CA SER A 335 -4.65 -14.86 7.21
C SER A 335 -3.83 -14.15 6.12
N ALA A 336 -2.75 -13.48 6.49
CA ALA A 336 -1.92 -12.74 5.55
C ALA A 336 -0.52 -12.49 6.09
N TRP A 337 0.40 -12.23 5.16
CA TRP A 337 1.73 -11.69 5.41
C TRP A 337 1.93 -10.35 4.69
N ARG A 338 2.47 -9.37 5.38
CA ARG A 338 3.10 -8.18 4.77
C ARG A 338 4.60 -8.42 4.78
N LEU A 339 5.26 -8.31 3.64
CA LEU A 339 6.71 -8.41 3.55
C LEU A 339 7.34 -7.03 3.76
N ASP A 340 8.10 -6.94 4.84
CA ASP A 340 8.96 -5.79 5.15
C ASP A 340 10.03 -5.62 4.09
N VAL A 341 10.31 -4.38 3.71
CA VAL A 341 11.32 -4.01 2.71
C VAL A 341 11.37 -4.98 1.52
N ALA A 342 10.24 -5.19 0.85
CA ALA A 342 10.13 -6.16 -0.25
C ALA A 342 11.13 -5.89 -1.39
N ASP A 343 11.65 -4.67 -1.50
CA ASP A 343 12.69 -4.29 -2.46
C ASP A 343 14.04 -4.97 -2.17
N GLU A 344 14.31 -5.34 -0.93
CA GLU A 344 15.53 -6.02 -0.52
C GLU A 344 15.45 -7.54 -0.77
N LEU A 345 14.25 -8.12 -0.77
CA LEU A 345 14.05 -9.55 -0.98
C LEU A 345 14.20 -9.92 -2.46
N PRO A 346 14.95 -10.97 -2.85
CA PRO A 346 14.97 -11.47 -4.22
C PRO A 346 13.58 -11.90 -4.71
N ASP A 347 13.31 -11.74 -6.01
CA ASP A 347 12.04 -12.18 -6.61
C ASP A 347 11.77 -13.67 -6.35
N GLU A 348 12.81 -14.52 -6.44
CA GLU A 348 12.71 -15.95 -6.21
C GLU A 348 12.25 -16.29 -4.79
N PHE A 349 12.67 -15.50 -3.79
CA PHE A 349 12.24 -15.66 -2.40
C PHE A 349 10.75 -15.33 -2.23
N ILE A 350 10.32 -14.21 -2.81
CA ILE A 350 8.90 -13.79 -2.81
C ILE A 350 8.04 -14.83 -3.55
N PHE A 351 8.51 -15.34 -4.71
CA PHE A 351 7.80 -16.37 -5.48
C PHE A 351 7.68 -17.68 -4.70
N ALA A 352 8.70 -18.06 -3.93
CA ALA A 352 8.66 -19.25 -3.09
C ALA A 352 7.61 -19.12 -1.97
N ILE A 353 7.53 -17.94 -1.30
CA ILE A 353 6.46 -17.66 -0.32
C ILE A 353 5.10 -17.77 -0.99
N ARG A 354 4.93 -17.12 -2.15
CA ARG A 354 3.68 -17.14 -2.89
C ARG A 354 3.26 -18.55 -3.28
N ALA A 355 4.19 -19.38 -3.77
CA ALA A 355 3.91 -20.76 -4.17
C ALA A 355 3.42 -21.61 -2.98
N VAL A 356 4.09 -21.51 -1.83
CA VAL A 356 3.69 -22.19 -0.59
C VAL A 356 2.30 -21.74 -0.14
N MET A 357 2.04 -20.43 -0.12
CA MET A 357 0.73 -19.91 0.26
C MET A 357 -0.37 -20.36 -0.71
N GLN A 358 -0.12 -20.31 -2.01
CA GLN A 358 -1.11 -20.75 -3.00
C GLN A 358 -1.43 -22.23 -2.91
N GLN A 359 -0.45 -23.05 -2.56
CA GLN A 359 -0.63 -24.52 -2.41
C GLN A 359 -1.37 -24.87 -1.13
N ASP A 360 -0.96 -24.31 0.01
CA ASP A 360 -1.38 -24.78 1.32
C ASP A 360 -2.44 -23.86 1.99
N PHE A 361 -2.48 -22.59 1.58
CA PHE A 361 -3.33 -21.53 2.16
C PHE A 361 -3.88 -20.60 1.07
N PRO A 362 -4.68 -21.09 0.12
CA PRO A 362 -5.06 -20.34 -1.08
C PRO A 362 -5.86 -19.05 -0.80
N ASP A 363 -6.45 -18.91 0.38
CA ASP A 363 -7.15 -17.70 0.83
C ASP A 363 -6.25 -16.70 1.56
N ALA A 364 -4.99 -17.07 1.82
CA ALA A 364 -4.06 -16.16 2.49
C ALA A 364 -3.54 -15.07 1.54
N TYR A 365 -3.42 -13.84 2.05
CA TYR A 365 -2.99 -12.69 1.28
C TYR A 365 -1.49 -12.38 1.48
N LEU A 366 -0.78 -12.05 0.41
CA LEU A 366 0.62 -11.65 0.44
C LEU A 366 0.74 -10.20 -0.04
N LEU A 367 1.04 -9.30 0.89
CA LEU A 367 1.26 -7.87 0.66
C LEU A 367 2.76 -7.58 0.66
N GLY A 368 3.21 -6.61 -0.11
CA GLY A 368 4.60 -6.14 -0.07
C GLY A 368 4.71 -4.65 0.20
N GLU A 369 5.75 -4.27 0.91
CA GLU A 369 6.15 -2.88 1.03
C GLU A 369 7.02 -2.48 -0.15
N VAL A 370 6.49 -1.60 -1.01
CA VAL A 370 7.18 -0.98 -2.14
C VAL A 370 6.74 0.48 -2.20
N TRP A 371 7.70 1.41 -2.23
CA TRP A 371 7.41 2.83 -2.06
C TRP A 371 7.00 3.56 -3.36
N GLU A 372 7.26 2.95 -4.51
CA GLU A 372 6.97 3.50 -5.84
C GLU A 372 5.99 2.61 -6.61
N ASP A 373 5.83 2.89 -7.92
CA ASP A 373 5.11 2.00 -8.83
C ASP A 373 5.83 0.64 -8.91
N GLY A 374 5.20 -0.40 -8.37
CA GLY A 374 5.78 -1.74 -8.28
C GLY A 374 5.97 -2.44 -9.63
N THR A 375 5.35 -1.95 -10.72
CA THR A 375 5.52 -2.53 -12.05
C THR A 375 6.80 -2.05 -12.73
N THR A 376 7.27 -0.85 -12.35
CA THR A 376 8.47 -0.22 -12.91
C THR A 376 9.63 -0.13 -11.93
N LYS A 377 9.47 -0.68 -10.72
CA LYS A 377 10.52 -0.68 -9.71
C LYS A 377 11.78 -1.40 -10.19
N VAL A 378 12.91 -0.73 -9.97
CA VAL A 378 14.25 -1.31 -10.14
C VAL A 378 14.92 -1.34 -8.77
N ALA A 379 15.33 -2.51 -8.33
CA ALA A 379 16.14 -2.69 -7.15
C ALA A 379 17.33 -3.60 -7.49
N TYR A 380 18.52 -3.27 -6.96
CA TYR A 380 19.77 -3.99 -7.25
C TYR A 380 20.02 -4.20 -8.76
N SER A 381 19.79 -3.14 -9.54
CA SER A 381 19.95 -3.11 -11.00
C SER A 381 19.06 -4.09 -11.77
N LYS A 382 17.99 -4.60 -11.13
CA LYS A 382 17.02 -5.50 -11.75
C LYS A 382 15.61 -4.91 -11.70
N ARG A 383 14.89 -4.99 -12.83
CA ARG A 383 13.45 -4.74 -12.87
C ARG A 383 12.73 -5.82 -12.06
N ARG A 384 11.88 -5.41 -11.12
CA ARG A 384 11.19 -6.32 -10.22
C ARG A 384 9.90 -6.86 -10.86
N ARG A 385 9.52 -8.09 -10.46
CA ARG A 385 8.37 -8.82 -11.03
C ARG A 385 7.26 -9.03 -10.01
N TYR A 386 7.03 -8.05 -9.14
CA TYR A 386 6.14 -8.18 -7.99
C TYR A 386 4.71 -8.61 -8.35
N LEU A 387 4.11 -8.01 -9.40
CA LEU A 387 2.69 -8.09 -9.71
C LEU A 387 2.36 -8.94 -10.94
N LEU A 388 3.32 -9.69 -11.48
CA LEU A 388 3.13 -10.46 -12.71
C LEU A 388 2.41 -11.81 -12.51
N GLY A 389 1.86 -12.07 -11.32
CA GLY A 389 1.06 -13.27 -11.00
C GLY A 389 1.77 -14.29 -10.12
N GLY A 390 3.10 -14.39 -10.16
CA GLY A 390 3.88 -15.31 -9.31
C GLY A 390 4.40 -14.69 -8.01
N GLY A 391 4.25 -13.37 -7.83
CA GLY A 391 4.75 -12.63 -6.69
C GLY A 391 3.65 -12.18 -5.72
N LEU A 392 3.66 -10.91 -5.39
CA LEU A 392 2.73 -10.30 -4.42
C LEU A 392 1.30 -10.25 -4.96
N HIS A 393 0.31 -10.28 -4.07
CA HIS A 393 -1.08 -10.04 -4.42
C HIS A 393 -1.39 -8.55 -4.58
N GLY A 394 -0.76 -7.71 -3.75
CA GLY A 394 -0.88 -6.25 -3.75
C GLY A 394 0.28 -5.60 -3.04
N LEU A 395 0.29 -4.29 -3.05
CA LEU A 395 1.34 -3.45 -2.47
C LEU A 395 0.77 -2.44 -1.48
N MET A 396 1.61 -2.00 -0.54
CA MET A 396 1.37 -0.76 0.21
C MET A 396 1.42 0.41 -0.77
N ASN A 397 0.32 1.15 -0.91
CA ASN A 397 0.12 2.13 -1.97
C ASN A 397 0.71 3.51 -1.59
N TYR A 398 2.03 3.60 -1.51
CA TYR A 398 2.74 4.86 -1.30
C TYR A 398 2.45 5.92 -2.38
N PRO A 399 2.30 5.57 -3.67
CA PRO A 399 1.86 6.52 -4.69
C PRO A 399 0.53 7.20 -4.35
N PHE A 400 -0.48 6.44 -3.86
CA PHE A 400 -1.75 7.00 -3.40
C PHE A 400 -1.55 8.00 -2.25
N ARG A 401 -0.78 7.60 -1.22
CA ARG A 401 -0.46 8.46 -0.09
C ARG A 401 0.16 9.77 -0.55
N THR A 402 1.19 9.69 -1.37
CA THR A 402 1.93 10.86 -1.86
C THR A 402 1.03 11.80 -2.66
N ALA A 403 0.26 11.26 -3.60
CA ALA A 403 -0.64 12.05 -4.45
C ALA A 403 -1.75 12.72 -3.64
N LEU A 404 -2.40 11.99 -2.71
CA LEU A 404 -3.49 12.54 -1.90
C LEU A 404 -3.01 13.61 -0.93
N LEU A 405 -1.88 13.38 -0.25
CA LEU A 405 -1.32 14.36 0.68
C LEU A 405 -0.85 15.63 -0.05
N SER A 406 -0.25 15.51 -1.23
CA SER A 406 0.13 16.66 -2.06
C SER A 406 -1.10 17.48 -2.50
N TYR A 407 -2.17 16.82 -2.92
CA TYR A 407 -3.44 17.46 -3.25
C TYR A 407 -4.02 18.20 -2.03
N LEU A 408 -4.14 17.55 -0.88
CA LEU A 408 -4.69 18.17 0.34
C LEU A 408 -3.83 19.32 0.87
N ALA A 409 -2.51 19.20 0.79
CA ALA A 409 -1.58 20.27 1.15
C ALA A 409 -1.63 21.47 0.18
N GLY A 410 -2.15 21.29 -1.03
CA GLY A 410 -2.23 22.32 -2.06
C GLY A 410 -0.94 22.49 -2.86
N THR A 411 -0.03 21.52 -2.80
CA THR A 411 1.19 21.50 -3.63
C THR A 411 0.95 20.91 -5.02
N SER A 412 -0.19 20.22 -5.22
CA SER A 412 -0.68 19.72 -6.51
C SER A 412 -2.20 19.92 -6.64
N GLY A 413 -2.72 19.76 -7.85
CA GLY A 413 -4.15 19.82 -8.16
C GLY A 413 -4.85 18.46 -8.05
N ALA A 414 -6.17 18.48 -8.18
CA ALA A 414 -6.99 17.25 -8.26
C ALA A 414 -6.70 16.45 -9.54
N GLU A 415 -6.36 17.14 -10.63
CA GLU A 415 -5.90 16.55 -11.89
C GLU A 415 -4.62 15.74 -11.72
N ASP A 416 -3.65 16.23 -10.93
CA ASP A 416 -2.40 15.51 -10.66
C ASP A 416 -2.68 14.22 -9.86
N PHE A 417 -3.60 14.29 -8.88
CA PHE A 417 -4.04 13.10 -8.13
C PHE A 417 -4.70 12.08 -9.06
N ARG A 418 -5.66 12.53 -9.90
CA ARG A 418 -6.31 11.66 -10.89
C ARG A 418 -5.29 11.00 -11.80
N ASP A 419 -4.38 11.77 -12.37
CA ASP A 419 -3.43 11.28 -13.37
C ASP A 419 -2.42 10.30 -12.76
N ALA A 420 -1.99 10.53 -11.53
CA ALA A 420 -1.16 9.59 -10.79
C ALA A 420 -1.90 8.27 -10.53
N MET A 421 -3.16 8.33 -10.09
CA MET A 421 -3.96 7.13 -9.80
C MET A 421 -4.38 6.37 -11.06
N GLU A 422 -4.71 7.08 -12.14
CA GLU A 422 -4.98 6.45 -13.44
C GLU A 422 -3.72 5.79 -14.02
N THR A 423 -2.53 6.32 -13.76
CA THR A 423 -1.26 5.67 -14.14
C THR A 423 -1.07 4.35 -13.40
N ILE A 424 -1.30 4.34 -12.09
CA ILE A 424 -1.24 3.10 -11.30
C ILE A 424 -2.31 2.10 -11.76
N ARG A 425 -3.55 2.56 -12.02
CA ARG A 425 -4.65 1.72 -12.51
C ARG A 425 -4.36 1.10 -13.87
N GLU A 426 -3.71 1.86 -14.75
CA GLU A 426 -3.28 1.38 -16.08
C GLU A 426 -2.13 0.37 -16.00
N ASN A 427 -1.16 0.62 -15.10
CA ASN A 427 0.05 -0.19 -15.01
C ASN A 427 -0.16 -1.49 -14.22
N TYR A 428 -1.02 -1.49 -13.20
CA TYR A 428 -1.22 -2.65 -12.33
C TYR A 428 -2.20 -3.65 -12.93
N PRO A 429 -1.98 -4.97 -12.75
CA PRO A 429 -3.06 -5.94 -12.88
C PRO A 429 -4.27 -5.52 -12.05
N SER A 430 -5.47 -5.60 -12.62
CA SER A 430 -6.70 -5.18 -11.94
C SER A 430 -6.84 -5.79 -10.53
N PRO A 431 -6.57 -7.11 -10.29
CA PRO A 431 -6.63 -7.66 -8.93
C PRO A 431 -5.66 -7.01 -7.95
N ALA A 432 -4.49 -6.56 -8.40
CA ALA A 432 -3.49 -5.90 -7.55
C ALA A 432 -3.86 -4.44 -7.26
N PHE A 433 -4.46 -3.73 -8.22
CA PHE A 433 -4.97 -2.37 -8.02
C PHE A 433 -6.11 -2.35 -6.99
N TYR A 434 -7.10 -3.23 -7.15
CA TYR A 434 -8.23 -3.35 -6.21
C TYR A 434 -7.85 -4.06 -4.90
N GLY A 435 -6.69 -4.72 -4.85
CA GLY A 435 -6.12 -5.35 -3.67
C GLY A 435 -5.01 -4.52 -3.01
N ALA A 436 -4.76 -3.28 -3.42
CA ALA A 436 -3.73 -2.43 -2.82
C ALA A 436 -4.12 -2.00 -1.40
N MET A 437 -3.13 -1.87 -0.52
CA MET A 437 -3.29 -1.30 0.81
C MET A 437 -3.12 0.21 0.74
N ASN A 438 -4.21 0.96 0.75
CA ASN A 438 -4.18 2.41 0.78
C ASN A 438 -4.05 2.91 2.21
N PHE A 439 -3.15 3.84 2.47
CA PHE A 439 -2.92 4.40 3.79
C PHE A 439 -2.44 5.86 3.70
N LEU A 440 -2.48 6.59 4.80
CA LEU A 440 -2.03 7.98 4.87
C LEU A 440 -0.96 8.20 5.92
N SER A 441 -0.97 7.39 6.97
CA SER A 441 0.07 7.33 8.00
C SER A 441 0.36 5.88 8.39
N THR A 442 1.55 5.64 8.91
CA THR A 442 2.02 4.35 9.42
C THR A 442 2.97 4.59 10.59
N HIS A 443 3.54 3.52 11.13
CA HIS A 443 4.60 3.59 12.14
C HIS A 443 5.91 4.25 11.64
N ASP A 444 6.08 4.46 10.32
CA ASP A 444 7.26 5.09 9.69
C ASP A 444 7.03 6.55 9.31
N THR A 445 5.81 7.04 9.44
CA THR A 445 5.44 8.38 8.96
C THR A 445 4.79 9.21 10.07
N PRO A 446 4.83 10.56 10.01
CA PRO A 446 4.09 11.40 10.96
C PRO A 446 2.60 11.06 10.99
N ARG A 447 1.96 11.30 12.14
CA ARG A 447 0.51 11.21 12.31
C ARG A 447 -0.21 12.13 11.34
N LEU A 448 -1.30 11.65 10.76
CA LEU A 448 -2.05 12.37 9.73
C LEU A 448 -2.52 13.75 10.21
N LEU A 449 -3.06 13.82 11.44
CA LEU A 449 -3.53 15.08 12.02
C LEU A 449 -2.40 16.12 12.14
N THR A 450 -1.22 15.71 12.62
CA THR A 450 -0.05 16.58 12.73
C THR A 450 0.44 17.02 11.34
N LEU A 451 0.52 16.09 10.39
CA LEU A 451 0.99 16.37 9.04
C LEU A 451 0.11 17.39 8.32
N LEU A 452 -1.21 17.29 8.47
CA LEU A 452 -2.17 18.18 7.79
C LEU A 452 -2.40 19.50 8.56
N GLY A 453 -2.25 19.48 9.89
CA GLY A 453 -2.46 20.65 10.76
C GLY A 453 -1.26 21.56 10.85
N CYS A 454 -0.09 21.01 11.14
CA CYS A 454 1.13 21.78 11.37
C CYS A 454 1.68 22.37 10.06
N ARG A 455 1.83 23.71 10.02
CA ARG A 455 2.40 24.41 8.84
C ARG A 455 3.91 24.64 8.96
N GLN A 456 4.40 24.73 10.18
CA GLN A 456 5.80 25.05 10.47
C GLN A 456 6.32 24.08 11.53
N PRO A 457 6.72 22.86 11.12
CA PRO A 457 7.24 21.89 12.07
C PRO A 457 8.50 22.42 12.76
N PRO A 458 8.64 22.21 14.08
CA PRO A 458 9.86 22.56 14.80
C PRO A 458 11.08 21.90 14.17
N ALA A 459 12.19 22.63 14.07
CA ALA A 459 13.44 22.08 13.54
C ALA A 459 14.09 21.11 14.54
N ASP A 460 13.95 21.42 15.83
CA ASP A 460 14.53 20.65 16.92
C ASP A 460 13.69 19.41 17.25
N ARG A 461 14.37 18.26 17.45
CA ARG A 461 13.72 16.97 17.75
C ARG A 461 13.05 16.98 19.14
N ASP A 462 13.68 17.59 20.14
CA ASP A 462 13.09 17.67 21.48
C ASP A 462 11.84 18.55 21.48
N ALA A 463 11.83 19.63 20.69
CA ALA A 463 10.64 20.44 20.50
C ALA A 463 9.51 19.64 19.81
N ARG A 464 9.81 18.74 18.88
CA ARG A 464 8.82 17.82 18.27
C ARG A 464 8.25 16.82 19.28
N ALA A 465 9.06 16.38 20.23
CA ALA A 465 8.60 15.46 21.29
C ALA A 465 7.45 16.03 22.13
N HIS A 466 7.43 17.33 22.33
CA HIS A 466 6.48 18.05 23.18
C HIS A 466 5.49 18.93 22.40
N TYR A 467 5.54 18.87 21.07
CA TYR A 467 4.68 19.68 20.23
C TYR A 467 3.22 19.21 20.32
N CYS A 468 2.34 20.17 20.48
CA CYS A 468 0.89 19.99 20.33
C CYS A 468 0.38 21.02 19.34
N LEU A 469 -0.54 20.63 18.49
CA LEU A 469 -1.19 21.54 17.55
C LEU A 469 -1.91 22.68 18.28
N SER A 470 -1.71 23.91 17.82
CA SER A 470 -2.54 25.03 18.26
C SER A 470 -4.01 24.79 17.87
N PRO A 471 -4.98 25.45 18.52
CA PRO A 471 -6.40 25.28 18.16
C PRO A 471 -6.70 25.49 16.67
N ALA A 472 -6.06 26.48 16.02
CA ALA A 472 -6.25 26.76 14.61
C ALA A 472 -5.62 25.68 13.70
N GLU A 473 -4.46 25.13 14.08
CA GLU A 473 -3.82 24.02 13.37
C GLU A 473 -4.65 22.75 13.53
N ARG A 474 -5.18 22.48 14.73
CA ARG A 474 -6.03 21.31 14.96
C ARG A 474 -7.35 21.41 14.19
N GLU A 475 -8.01 22.57 14.16
CA GLU A 475 -9.23 22.79 13.37
C GLU A 475 -8.98 22.52 11.90
N ARG A 476 -7.92 23.12 11.32
CA ARG A 476 -7.54 22.89 9.93
C ARG A 476 -7.15 21.42 9.69
N GLY A 477 -6.32 20.85 10.56
CA GLY A 477 -5.89 19.46 10.46
C GLY A 477 -7.07 18.49 10.48
N THR A 478 -8.04 18.72 11.36
CA THR A 478 -9.26 17.90 11.48
C THR A 478 -10.13 18.00 10.23
N ALA A 479 -10.31 19.20 9.68
CA ALA A 479 -11.07 19.38 8.45
C ALA A 479 -10.43 18.60 7.29
N LEU A 480 -9.12 18.77 7.08
CA LEU A 480 -8.38 18.04 6.03
C LEU A 480 -8.31 16.53 6.27
N LEU A 481 -8.19 16.08 7.53
CA LEU A 481 -8.21 14.67 7.90
C LEU A 481 -9.54 14.02 7.53
N LYS A 482 -10.67 14.70 7.76
CA LYS A 482 -12.00 14.20 7.37
C LYS A 482 -12.10 14.02 5.86
N LEU A 483 -11.61 14.98 5.06
CA LEU A 483 -11.54 14.84 3.60
C LEU A 483 -10.65 13.66 3.18
N ALA A 484 -9.46 13.58 3.78
CA ALA A 484 -8.50 12.51 3.54
C ALA A 484 -9.09 11.13 3.82
N ALA A 485 -9.76 10.98 4.97
CA ALA A 485 -10.42 9.73 5.36
C ALA A 485 -11.55 9.36 4.39
N LEU A 486 -12.38 10.32 3.96
CA LEU A 486 -13.44 10.05 2.99
C LEU A 486 -12.85 9.54 1.66
N VAL A 487 -11.84 10.22 1.12
CA VAL A 487 -11.17 9.76 -0.11
C VAL A 487 -10.56 8.38 0.10
N LEU A 488 -9.87 8.13 1.21
CA LEU A 488 -9.27 6.85 1.56
C LEU A 488 -10.31 5.71 1.55
N TYR A 489 -11.48 5.92 2.18
CA TYR A 489 -12.52 4.90 2.30
C TYR A 489 -13.34 4.70 1.01
N ALA A 490 -13.45 5.72 0.19
CA ALA A 490 -14.18 5.65 -1.09
C ALA A 490 -13.32 5.13 -2.25
N PHE A 491 -11.99 5.22 -2.16
CA PHE A 491 -11.07 4.82 -3.23
C PHE A 491 -10.98 3.28 -3.36
N PRO A 492 -10.66 2.71 -4.57
CA PRO A 492 -10.39 1.28 -4.75
C PRO A 492 -9.21 0.78 -3.91
N GLY A 493 -9.30 -0.42 -3.37
CA GLY A 493 -8.31 -1.04 -2.49
C GLY A 493 -8.75 -1.01 -1.03
N SER A 494 -7.92 -1.52 -0.11
CA SER A 494 -8.20 -1.57 1.34
C SER A 494 -7.80 -0.25 2.00
N PRO A 495 -8.75 0.58 2.48
CA PRO A 495 -8.43 1.72 3.33
C PRO A 495 -7.78 1.22 4.63
N THR A 496 -6.66 1.82 4.98
CA THR A 496 -5.91 1.44 6.18
C THR A 496 -5.80 2.61 7.14
N VAL A 497 -6.23 2.37 8.37
CA VAL A 497 -6.13 3.30 9.49
C VAL A 497 -4.95 2.87 10.36
N TYR A 498 -4.02 3.76 10.60
CA TYR A 498 -2.99 3.58 11.60
C TYR A 498 -3.57 3.89 12.98
N TYR A 499 -3.40 2.98 13.95
CA TYR A 499 -4.05 3.08 15.26
C TYR A 499 -3.96 4.49 15.85
N GLY A 500 -5.10 5.03 16.26
CA GLY A 500 -5.20 6.34 16.89
C GLY A 500 -5.36 7.54 15.96
N ASP A 501 -5.26 7.39 14.64
CA ASP A 501 -5.60 8.48 13.71
C ASP A 501 -7.10 8.82 13.82
N GLU A 502 -7.93 7.81 13.98
CA GLU A 502 -9.37 7.94 14.23
C GLU A 502 -9.70 8.56 15.59
N ALA A 503 -8.77 8.48 16.53
CA ALA A 503 -8.88 9.09 17.86
C ALA A 503 -8.29 10.51 17.94
N GLY A 504 -7.74 11.02 16.83
CA GLY A 504 -7.14 12.34 16.76
C GLY A 504 -5.77 12.44 17.42
N MET A 505 -4.98 11.35 17.41
CA MET A 505 -3.61 11.36 17.91
C MET A 505 -2.70 12.26 17.08
N GLU A 506 -1.81 12.95 17.78
CA GLU A 506 -0.77 13.82 17.23
C GLU A 506 0.61 13.17 17.39
N GLY A 507 1.55 13.50 16.50
CA GLY A 507 2.95 13.09 16.58
C GLY A 507 3.67 13.29 15.27
N PHE A 508 4.91 13.73 15.35
CA PHE A 508 5.84 13.78 14.22
C PHE A 508 6.38 12.37 13.93
N GLU A 509 7.49 12.28 13.22
CA GLU A 509 8.16 11.01 12.90
C GLU A 509 8.57 10.21 14.16
N ASP A 510 8.95 8.96 13.96
CA ASP A 510 9.44 8.04 14.98
C ASP A 510 10.41 8.73 16.00
N PRO A 511 10.18 8.56 17.32
CA PRO A 511 9.18 7.70 17.99
C PRO A 511 7.84 8.40 18.31
N PHE A 512 7.65 9.66 17.92
CA PHE A 512 6.53 10.50 18.37
C PHE A 512 5.20 10.09 17.70
N ASN A 513 5.23 9.47 16.54
CA ASN A 513 4.08 8.84 15.89
C ASN A 513 3.65 7.52 16.57
N ARG A 514 4.46 6.97 17.48
CA ARG A 514 4.27 5.69 18.19
C ARG A 514 3.88 5.86 19.65
N ARG A 515 3.15 6.94 19.98
CA ARG A 515 2.56 7.14 21.31
C ARG A 515 1.51 6.09 21.59
N THR A 516 1.20 5.88 22.87
CA THR A 516 0.15 4.97 23.30
C THR A 516 -1.24 5.45 22.87
N TYR A 517 -2.15 4.51 22.61
CA TYR A 517 -3.54 4.83 22.29
C TYR A 517 -4.23 5.53 23.46
N PRO A 518 -4.95 6.66 23.25
CA PRO A 518 -5.51 7.49 24.33
C PRO A 518 -6.88 6.98 24.80
N TRP A 519 -6.97 5.75 25.30
CA TRP A 519 -8.21 5.15 25.76
C TRP A 519 -8.96 6.03 26.77
N GLY A 520 -10.24 6.34 26.45
CA GLY A 520 -11.10 7.21 27.25
C GLY A 520 -10.88 8.71 27.02
N HIS A 521 -9.98 9.08 26.10
CA HIS A 521 -9.66 10.46 25.74
C HIS A 521 -9.67 10.68 24.21
N GLU A 522 -10.39 9.82 23.48
CA GLU A 522 -10.51 9.87 22.03
C GLU A 522 -11.27 11.14 21.58
N ASP A 523 -10.89 11.69 20.43
CA ASP A 523 -11.71 12.67 19.73
C ASP A 523 -12.97 11.99 19.20
N THR A 524 -14.06 12.10 19.95
CA THR A 524 -15.32 11.38 19.63
C THR A 524 -15.91 11.78 18.29
N ALA A 525 -15.72 13.02 17.85
CA ALA A 525 -16.23 13.49 16.55
C ALA A 525 -15.45 12.89 15.38
N LEU A 526 -14.15 12.69 15.53
CA LEU A 526 -13.34 11.96 14.54
C LEU A 526 -13.68 10.47 14.57
N LEU A 527 -13.78 9.88 15.74
CA LEU A 527 -14.12 8.47 15.91
C LEU A 527 -15.46 8.13 15.23
N ASP A 528 -16.50 8.96 15.43
CA ASP A 528 -17.80 8.78 14.81
C ASP A 528 -17.75 8.98 13.29
N TRP A 529 -16.86 9.85 12.80
CA TRP A 529 -16.58 10.00 11.37
C TRP A 529 -16.03 8.71 10.76
N PHE A 530 -15.00 8.12 11.36
CA PHE A 530 -14.42 6.85 10.89
C PHE A 530 -15.42 5.68 10.98
N ARG A 531 -16.24 5.61 12.03
CA ARG A 531 -17.35 4.64 12.14
C ARG A 531 -18.35 4.79 11.01
N THR A 532 -18.72 6.03 10.68
CA THR A 532 -19.63 6.33 9.57
C THR A 532 -19.04 5.88 8.24
N LEU A 533 -17.78 6.20 7.96
CA LEU A 533 -17.11 5.78 6.73
C LEU A 533 -16.97 4.25 6.63
N GLY A 534 -16.61 3.58 7.73
CA GLY A 534 -16.53 2.13 7.80
C GLY A 534 -17.88 1.46 7.52
N ARG A 535 -18.96 1.95 8.14
CA ARG A 535 -20.32 1.48 7.90
C ARG A 535 -20.73 1.67 6.43
N LEU A 536 -20.54 2.86 5.87
CA LEU A 536 -20.88 3.14 4.47
C LEU A 536 -20.12 2.23 3.51
N ARG A 537 -18.83 1.98 3.76
CA ARG A 537 -18.07 1.03 2.95
C ARG A 537 -18.57 -0.41 3.10
N ALA A 538 -18.94 -0.83 4.29
CA ALA A 538 -19.45 -2.18 4.53
C ALA A 538 -20.84 -2.40 3.89
N GLU A 539 -21.67 -1.38 3.83
CA GLU A 539 -23.03 -1.44 3.28
C GLU A 539 -23.09 -1.29 1.76
N ARG A 540 -22.08 -0.68 1.11
CA ARG A 540 -22.13 -0.34 -0.32
C ARG A 540 -21.12 -1.14 -1.14
N GLU A 541 -21.66 -1.99 -2.03
CA GLU A 541 -20.85 -2.81 -2.92
C GLU A 541 -20.00 -1.96 -3.87
N SER A 542 -20.52 -0.82 -4.32
CA SER A 542 -19.79 0.12 -5.17
C SER A 542 -18.48 0.59 -4.52
N LEU A 543 -18.46 0.85 -3.20
CA LEU A 543 -17.24 1.25 -2.50
C LEU A 543 -16.26 0.10 -2.32
N GLN A 544 -16.75 -1.15 -2.23
CA GLN A 544 -15.93 -2.34 -2.04
C GLN A 544 -15.27 -2.82 -3.34
N SER A 545 -16.04 -2.94 -4.43
CA SER A 545 -15.61 -3.59 -5.66
C SER A 545 -15.89 -2.81 -6.95
N GLY A 546 -16.58 -1.65 -6.86
CA GLY A 546 -16.98 -0.88 -8.04
C GLY A 546 -15.79 -0.31 -8.82
N ASP A 547 -15.97 -0.18 -10.13
CA ASP A 547 -15.03 0.53 -10.99
C ASP A 547 -14.96 2.01 -10.65
N ILE A 548 -13.84 2.65 -10.98
CA ILE A 548 -13.63 4.07 -10.73
C ILE A 548 -13.67 4.88 -12.02
N ALA A 549 -14.33 6.05 -11.95
CA ALA A 549 -14.31 7.08 -13.00
C ALA A 549 -14.23 8.47 -12.36
N TYR A 550 -13.65 9.42 -13.07
CA TYR A 550 -13.45 10.79 -12.58
C TYR A 550 -14.28 11.78 -13.39
N PRO A 551 -15.55 12.07 -12.99
CA PRO A 551 -16.38 13.05 -13.69
C PRO A 551 -15.82 14.48 -13.61
N LEU A 552 -15.05 14.81 -12.55
CA LEU A 552 -14.37 16.09 -12.41
C LEU A 552 -13.10 15.95 -11.56
N ALA A 553 -12.00 16.50 -12.06
CA ALA A 553 -10.77 16.71 -11.28
C ALA A 553 -10.13 18.00 -11.78
N ALA A 554 -10.25 19.08 -11.01
CA ALA A 554 -9.79 20.42 -11.41
C ALA A 554 -9.40 21.25 -10.19
N GLY A 555 -8.16 21.71 -10.15
CA GLY A 555 -7.64 22.58 -9.09
C GLY A 555 -7.84 21.98 -7.70
N ARG A 556 -8.73 22.56 -6.90
CA ARG A 556 -9.00 22.09 -5.53
C ARG A 556 -10.23 21.16 -5.40
N VAL A 557 -10.87 20.81 -6.53
CA VAL A 557 -12.08 19.97 -6.54
C VAL A 557 -11.78 18.63 -7.17
N LEU A 558 -12.01 17.56 -6.42
CA LEU A 558 -11.89 16.18 -6.84
C LEU A 558 -13.24 15.48 -6.74
N CYS A 559 -13.75 14.97 -7.86
CA CYS A 559 -14.94 14.13 -7.89
C CYS A 559 -14.61 12.81 -8.59
N PHE A 560 -14.87 11.69 -7.92
CA PHE A 560 -14.77 10.36 -8.53
C PHE A 560 -15.99 9.51 -8.15
N ALA A 561 -16.43 8.71 -9.10
CA ALA A 561 -17.54 7.78 -8.93
C ALA A 561 -17.03 6.34 -8.84
N ARG A 562 -17.65 5.55 -7.98
CA ARG A 562 -17.51 4.11 -7.88
C ARG A 562 -18.80 3.45 -8.36
N ARG A 563 -18.72 2.50 -9.29
CA ARG A 563 -19.91 1.88 -9.87
C ARG A 563 -19.77 0.36 -9.93
N VAL A 564 -20.84 -0.33 -9.51
CA VAL A 564 -21.00 -1.78 -9.72
C VAL A 564 -22.47 -2.04 -10.11
N GLY A 565 -22.70 -2.59 -11.29
CA GLY A 565 -24.05 -2.68 -11.82
C GLY A 565 -24.76 -1.32 -11.84
N ASP A 566 -25.93 -1.22 -11.20
CA ASP A 566 -26.70 0.02 -11.09
C ASP A 566 -26.30 0.85 -9.87
N GLU A 567 -25.59 0.29 -8.89
CA GLU A 567 -25.19 1.02 -7.68
C GLU A 567 -24.05 1.98 -7.97
N VAL A 568 -24.26 3.26 -7.62
CA VAL A 568 -23.28 4.34 -7.75
C VAL A 568 -23.03 4.99 -6.38
N SER A 569 -21.76 5.25 -6.09
CA SER A 569 -21.31 6.15 -5.01
C SER A 569 -20.36 7.17 -5.60
N LEU A 570 -20.66 8.46 -5.48
CA LEU A 570 -19.82 9.55 -5.97
C LEU A 570 -19.26 10.34 -4.81
N CYS A 571 -17.94 10.31 -4.68
CA CYS A 571 -17.18 11.13 -3.74
C CYS A 571 -16.87 12.47 -4.38
N ALA A 572 -17.28 13.57 -3.76
CA ALA A 572 -16.99 14.93 -4.20
C ALA A 572 -16.32 15.69 -3.06
N VAL A 573 -15.12 16.21 -3.30
CA VAL A 573 -14.26 16.87 -2.29
C VAL A 573 -13.82 18.23 -2.78
N ASN A 574 -13.98 19.26 -1.94
CA ASN A 574 -13.35 20.56 -2.10
C ASN A 574 -12.28 20.76 -1.03
N ALA A 575 -11.01 20.63 -1.40
CA ALA A 575 -9.88 20.91 -0.51
C ALA A 575 -9.40 22.37 -0.56
N GLY A 576 -10.22 23.26 -1.13
CA GLY A 576 -9.96 24.71 -1.23
C GLY A 576 -10.53 25.50 -0.07
N ALA A 577 -10.02 26.72 0.11
CA ALA A 577 -10.51 27.70 1.09
C ALA A 577 -11.70 28.53 0.60
N GLU A 578 -12.16 28.29 -0.63
CA GLU A 578 -13.31 28.95 -1.25
C GLU A 578 -14.36 27.92 -1.65
N SER A 579 -15.62 28.34 -1.71
CA SER A 579 -16.71 27.49 -2.20
C SER A 579 -16.54 27.20 -3.69
N ALA A 580 -16.88 25.99 -4.11
CA ALA A 580 -16.80 25.55 -5.50
C ALA A 580 -18.15 25.02 -5.98
N SER A 581 -18.67 25.58 -7.09
CA SER A 581 -19.83 25.02 -7.75
C SER A 581 -19.41 24.01 -8.79
N VAL A 582 -20.03 22.83 -8.78
CA VAL A 582 -19.75 21.72 -9.68
C VAL A 582 -21.02 21.26 -10.38
N ASP A 583 -20.81 20.77 -11.59
CA ASP A 583 -21.86 20.24 -12.45
C ASP A 583 -21.47 18.82 -12.87
N LEU A 584 -22.17 17.83 -12.33
CA LEU A 584 -21.80 16.42 -12.44
C LEU A 584 -22.85 15.62 -13.23
N PRO A 585 -22.46 14.63 -14.04
CA PRO A 585 -23.40 13.70 -14.65
C PRO A 585 -24.08 12.87 -13.56
N TRP A 586 -25.43 12.80 -13.59
CA TRP A 586 -26.21 12.04 -12.62
C TRP A 586 -27.50 11.54 -13.26
N ALA A 587 -27.72 10.22 -13.27
CA ALA A 587 -28.82 9.62 -14.01
C ALA A 587 -30.14 9.60 -13.23
N ALA A 588 -30.10 9.44 -11.92
CA ALA A 588 -31.29 9.39 -11.07
C ALA A 588 -31.89 10.80 -10.86
N PRO A 589 -33.17 10.93 -10.57
CA PRO A 589 -33.80 12.24 -10.33
C PRO A 589 -33.34 12.92 -9.03
N LEU A 590 -32.82 12.15 -8.08
CA LEU A 590 -32.32 12.61 -6.79
C LEU A 590 -30.95 12.03 -6.53
N ALA A 591 -30.11 12.79 -5.82
CA ALA A 591 -28.90 12.32 -5.18
C ALA A 591 -29.01 12.54 -3.67
N HIS A 592 -28.58 11.57 -2.88
CA HIS A 592 -28.57 11.64 -1.41
C HIS A 592 -27.14 11.69 -0.92
N ASP A 593 -26.80 12.67 -0.10
CA ASP A 593 -25.54 12.65 0.62
C ASP A 593 -25.61 11.66 1.78
N ALA A 594 -24.88 10.57 1.69
CA ALA A 594 -24.86 9.51 2.70
C ALA A 594 -24.20 9.94 4.03
N LEU A 595 -23.49 11.09 4.06
CA LEU A 595 -22.85 11.64 5.25
C LEU A 595 -23.82 12.49 6.07
N SER A 596 -24.60 13.38 5.42
CA SER A 596 -25.49 14.33 6.10
C SER A 596 -26.98 13.95 5.99
N GLY A 597 -27.34 13.08 5.05
CA GLY A 597 -28.73 12.78 4.69
C GLY A 597 -29.41 13.84 3.82
N GLN A 598 -28.70 14.88 3.39
CA GLN A 598 -29.21 15.92 2.51
C GLN A 598 -29.52 15.33 1.12
N SER A 599 -30.57 15.84 0.48
CA SER A 599 -30.95 15.42 -0.88
C SER A 599 -30.81 16.57 -1.86
N PHE A 600 -30.41 16.24 -3.08
CA PHE A 600 -30.22 17.18 -4.19
C PHE A 600 -31.03 16.72 -5.40
N LEU A 601 -31.70 17.63 -6.07
CA LEU A 601 -32.42 17.38 -7.32
C LEU A 601 -31.44 17.39 -8.50
N ALA A 602 -31.57 16.38 -9.36
CA ALA A 602 -30.88 16.34 -10.64
C ALA A 602 -31.84 16.80 -11.74
N GLU A 603 -31.38 17.66 -12.62
CA GLU A 603 -32.14 18.18 -13.74
C GLU A 603 -31.44 17.89 -15.07
N GLY A 604 -32.17 17.35 -16.04
CA GLY A 604 -31.62 17.02 -17.36
C GLY A 604 -30.45 16.04 -17.36
N GLY A 605 -30.39 15.13 -16.37
CA GLY A 605 -29.27 14.16 -16.23
C GLY A 605 -28.01 14.76 -15.59
N ARG A 606 -28.14 15.92 -14.93
CA ARG A 606 -27.04 16.63 -14.28
C ARG A 606 -27.40 17.07 -12.88
N LEU A 607 -26.39 17.08 -12.04
CA LEU A 607 -26.47 17.49 -10.64
C LEU A 607 -25.61 18.74 -10.41
N HIS A 608 -26.30 19.86 -10.07
CA HIS A 608 -25.65 21.13 -9.74
C HIS A 608 -25.55 21.27 -8.22
N ILE A 609 -24.34 21.25 -7.68
CA ILE A 609 -24.08 21.38 -6.24
C ILE A 609 -23.00 22.40 -5.95
N THR A 610 -23.03 22.96 -4.74
CA THR A 610 -21.97 23.84 -4.24
C THR A 610 -21.33 23.16 -3.03
N LEU A 611 -20.02 22.92 -3.11
CA LEU A 611 -19.19 22.44 -2.02
C LEU A 611 -18.64 23.64 -1.25
N ALA A 612 -18.84 23.69 0.05
CA ALA A 612 -18.25 24.71 0.91
C ALA A 612 -16.71 24.56 0.99
N PRO A 613 -15.99 25.53 1.57
CA PRO A 613 -14.55 25.37 1.85
C PRO A 613 -14.27 24.16 2.74
N TYR A 614 -13.30 23.33 2.34
CA TYR A 614 -12.90 22.11 3.06
C TYR A 614 -14.06 21.15 3.33
N ASP A 615 -14.95 20.99 2.37
CA ASP A 615 -16.17 20.20 2.46
C ASP A 615 -16.18 19.01 1.49
N ALA A 616 -17.00 18.02 1.81
CA ALA A 616 -17.13 16.84 0.99
C ALA A 616 -18.52 16.20 1.10
N LEU A 617 -18.94 15.54 0.02
CA LEU A 617 -20.17 14.76 -0.07
C LEU A 617 -19.86 13.34 -0.54
N LEU A 618 -20.63 12.38 -0.05
CA LEU A 618 -20.70 11.03 -0.60
C LEU A 618 -22.11 10.81 -1.16
N LEU A 619 -22.27 11.09 -2.44
CA LEU A 619 -23.56 11.05 -3.12
C LEU A 619 -23.91 9.63 -3.54
N THR A 620 -25.16 9.25 -3.29
CA THR A 620 -25.74 7.95 -3.62
C THR A 620 -27.12 8.13 -4.26
N GLU A 621 -27.59 7.13 -5.01
CA GLU A 621 -28.93 7.09 -5.56
C GLU A 621 -29.96 6.71 -4.53
#